data_b9f658658f3aebc52aa12e802c0b173e
#
_entry.id   b9f658658f3aebc52aa12e802c0b173e
#
_cell.length_a   1.000
_cell.length_b   1.000
_cell.length_c   1.000
_cell.angle_alpha   90.00
_cell.angle_beta   90.00
_cell.angle_gamma   90.00
#
_symmetry.space_group_name_H-M   'P 1'
#
loop_
_entity.id
_entity.type
_entity.pdbx_description
1 polymer ?
#
loop_
_entity_poly.entity_id
_entity_poly.type
_entity_poly.pdbx_seq_one_letter_code
_entity_poly.pdbx_strand_id
1 'polypeptide(L)'
;DDDQKGTLNLIDANKTLESIKIPTRGKTVSCSRTIIGGEVAPDIPNPPVHFMLESGEGWESGKKITSRKTQGAIDYIGMIFHGYSVTHIDSPAHFFWEGKMFNGIPAHYVSTNLGATAGSVELVREGLITRGVLIDVPMIRNIDWLERGTGVMPEDILEAEKQCGFTIEPGDVLLVRTGQYHRRKIEGPANPLEAGSTACHAASLPLFREKDIAMLGSDTGNDIQPPPYPSLPQPIHQIGIVGMGLWILDNANLEDLARTCREYNQWHFMFVLSPLIIKGGTGSPANPLALF
;
A
#
# COMPACT_ATOMS: atom_id res chain seq x y z
N ASP A 1 -13.10 -20.51 13.48
CA ASP A 1 -13.64 -19.69 12.41
C ASP A 1 -12.78 -19.92 11.18
N ASP A 2 -13.39 -19.93 9.97
CA ASP A 2 -12.71 -20.22 8.70
C ASP A 2 -12.36 -18.93 7.92
N ASP A 3 -12.49 -17.76 8.57
CA ASP A 3 -12.20 -16.49 7.94
C ASP A 3 -10.71 -16.35 7.57
N GLN A 4 -10.45 -16.07 6.30
CA GLN A 4 -9.12 -15.82 5.77
C GLN A 4 -8.97 -14.38 5.26
N LYS A 5 -10.08 -13.64 5.14
CA LYS A 5 -10.13 -12.32 4.51
C LYS A 5 -9.91 -11.17 5.50
N GLY A 6 -10.16 -11.40 6.78
CA GLY A 6 -9.92 -10.44 7.86
C GLY A 6 -10.74 -9.16 7.71
N THR A 7 -10.11 -8.01 7.92
CA THR A 7 -10.79 -6.69 7.93
C THR A 7 -11.45 -6.30 6.62
N LEU A 8 -11.07 -6.90 5.48
CA LEU A 8 -11.76 -6.63 4.21
C LEU A 8 -13.19 -7.18 4.14
N ASN A 9 -13.60 -8.03 5.11
CA ASN A 9 -15.00 -8.39 5.29
C ASN A 9 -15.88 -7.20 5.69
N LEU A 10 -15.29 -6.10 6.16
CA LEU A 10 -16.00 -4.87 6.49
C LEU A 10 -16.43 -4.07 5.25
N ILE A 11 -15.91 -4.41 4.06
CA ILE A 11 -16.34 -3.85 2.78
C ILE A 11 -17.49 -4.69 2.25
N ASP A 12 -18.70 -4.37 2.65
CA ASP A 12 -19.90 -5.01 2.14
C ASP A 12 -20.44 -4.31 0.87
N ALA A 13 -21.53 -4.85 0.31
CA ALA A 13 -22.16 -4.28 -0.88
C ALA A 13 -22.68 -2.85 -0.64
N ASN A 14 -23.18 -2.55 0.57
CA ASN A 14 -23.68 -1.23 0.90
C ASN A 14 -22.54 -0.22 0.98
N LYS A 15 -21.44 -0.58 1.65
CA LYS A 15 -20.23 0.27 1.72
C LYS A 15 -19.70 0.58 0.33
N THR A 16 -19.66 -0.41 -0.57
CA THR A 16 -19.26 -0.22 -1.97
C THR A 16 -20.22 0.73 -2.69
N LEU A 17 -21.54 0.52 -2.58
CA LEU A 17 -22.54 1.37 -3.24
C LEU A 17 -22.51 2.82 -2.72
N GLU A 18 -22.28 3.03 -1.43
CA GLU A 18 -22.11 4.38 -0.88
C GLU A 18 -20.84 5.04 -1.39
N SER A 19 -19.74 4.28 -1.51
CA SER A 19 -18.48 4.84 -2.02
C SER A 19 -18.56 5.30 -3.48
N ILE A 20 -19.34 4.63 -4.31
CA ILE A 20 -19.55 4.98 -5.72
C ILE A 20 -20.26 6.35 -5.87
N LYS A 21 -21.00 6.80 -4.86
CA LYS A 21 -21.68 8.11 -4.87
C LYS A 21 -20.74 9.28 -4.55
N ILE A 22 -19.52 9.02 -4.04
CA ILE A 22 -18.58 10.06 -3.62
C ILE A 22 -18.02 10.87 -4.80
N PRO A 23 -17.62 10.26 -5.94
CA PRO A 23 -17.05 11.02 -7.04
C PRO A 23 -18.10 11.92 -7.70
N THR A 24 -17.82 13.24 -7.69
CA THR A 24 -18.67 14.24 -8.32
C THR A 24 -17.92 15.16 -9.27
N ARG A 25 -16.58 15.02 -9.32
CA ARG A 25 -15.68 15.90 -10.08
C ARG A 25 -15.03 15.19 -11.28
N GLY A 26 -15.11 13.86 -11.34
CA GLY A 26 -14.44 13.08 -12.39
C GLY A 26 -12.92 13.15 -12.33
N LYS A 27 -12.34 13.49 -11.18
CA LYS A 27 -10.89 13.55 -10.96
C LYS A 27 -10.40 12.23 -10.40
N THR A 28 -9.41 11.64 -11.08
CA THR A 28 -8.70 10.43 -10.60
C THR A 28 -7.28 10.79 -10.21
N VAL A 29 -6.81 10.23 -9.09
CA VAL A 29 -5.44 10.36 -8.59
C VAL A 29 -4.86 8.97 -8.37
N SER A 30 -3.70 8.69 -8.96
CA SER A 30 -2.93 7.48 -8.68
C SER A 30 -2.17 7.66 -7.35
N CYS A 31 -2.25 6.65 -6.51
CA CYS A 31 -1.52 6.58 -5.25
C CYS A 31 -0.30 5.63 -5.33
N SER A 32 0.15 5.28 -6.52
CA SER A 32 1.31 4.42 -6.72
C SER A 32 2.58 5.19 -7.00
N ARG A 33 3.71 4.64 -6.54
CA ARG A 33 5.04 5.04 -7.03
C ARG A 33 5.23 4.50 -8.44
N THR A 34 5.99 5.24 -9.24
CA THR A 34 6.41 4.75 -10.57
C THR A 34 7.40 3.60 -10.38
N ILE A 35 7.18 2.50 -11.09
CA ILE A 35 8.13 1.39 -11.16
C ILE A 35 9.22 1.75 -12.16
N ILE A 36 10.46 1.84 -11.70
CA ILE A 36 11.62 2.19 -12.53
C ILE A 36 12.55 0.98 -12.60
N GLY A 37 12.67 0.39 -13.78
CA GLY A 37 13.56 -0.75 -14.00
C GLY A 37 15.02 -0.37 -13.83
N GLY A 38 15.76 -1.14 -13.03
CA GLY A 38 17.19 -0.95 -12.80
C GLY A 38 17.54 0.27 -11.92
N GLU A 39 16.58 0.93 -11.28
CA GLU A 39 16.88 2.02 -10.33
C GLU A 39 17.62 1.44 -9.11
N VAL A 40 18.89 1.78 -8.97
CA VAL A 40 19.70 1.42 -7.79
C VAL A 40 19.69 2.59 -6.83
N ALA A 41 19.12 2.39 -5.64
CA ALA A 41 19.09 3.39 -4.59
C ALA A 41 19.17 2.72 -3.20
N PRO A 42 19.60 3.44 -2.15
CA PRO A 42 19.72 2.87 -0.80
C PRO A 42 18.40 2.28 -0.25
N ASP A 43 17.25 2.82 -0.66
CA ASP A 43 15.92 2.33 -0.32
C ASP A 43 15.36 1.30 -1.32
N ILE A 44 16.14 0.93 -2.33
CA ILE A 44 15.76 -0.04 -3.37
C ILE A 44 16.85 -1.13 -3.46
N PRO A 45 16.98 -2.01 -2.46
CA PRO A 45 18.02 -3.04 -2.46
C PRO A 45 17.82 -4.11 -3.55
N ASN A 46 16.58 -4.30 -4.01
CA ASN A 46 16.21 -5.23 -5.06
C ASN A 46 15.41 -4.46 -6.13
N PRO A 47 16.10 -3.78 -7.06
CA PRO A 47 15.42 -2.99 -8.07
C PRO A 47 14.56 -3.86 -9.00
N PRO A 48 13.39 -3.36 -9.41
CA PRO A 48 12.61 -3.99 -10.46
C PRO A 48 13.43 -4.15 -11.74
N VAL A 49 13.20 -5.24 -12.45
CA VAL A 49 13.80 -5.51 -13.76
C VAL A 49 12.74 -5.25 -14.83
N HIS A 50 13.04 -4.33 -15.74
CA HIS A 50 12.20 -4.05 -16.90
C HIS A 50 13.10 -3.90 -18.12
N PHE A 51 12.79 -4.61 -19.20
CA PHE A 51 13.44 -4.44 -20.48
C PHE A 51 12.54 -4.89 -21.63
N MET A 52 12.86 -4.39 -22.83
CA MET A 52 12.13 -4.72 -24.03
C MET A 52 12.69 -6.01 -24.64
N LEU A 53 11.88 -7.04 -24.79
CA LEU A 53 12.18 -8.24 -25.56
C LEU A 53 12.10 -7.96 -27.06
N GLU A 54 11.12 -7.14 -27.48
CA GLU A 54 10.99 -6.58 -28.82
C GLU A 54 10.72 -5.09 -28.71
N SER A 55 11.32 -4.29 -29.60
CA SER A 55 11.18 -2.83 -29.64
C SER A 55 10.83 -2.34 -31.04
N GLY A 56 10.55 -1.04 -31.16
CA GLY A 56 10.35 -0.36 -32.46
C GLY A 56 11.63 -0.16 -33.28
N GLU A 57 12.80 -0.34 -32.68
CA GLU A 57 14.08 -0.11 -33.32
C GLU A 57 14.29 -1.00 -34.54
N GLY A 58 14.79 -0.43 -35.62
CA GLY A 58 15.06 -1.11 -36.89
C GLY A 58 13.85 -1.31 -37.80
N TRP A 59 12.62 -1.14 -37.33
CA TRP A 59 11.44 -1.20 -38.18
C TRP A 59 11.37 -0.01 -39.14
N GLU A 60 11.52 1.20 -38.60
CA GLU A 60 11.48 2.46 -39.35
C GLU A 60 12.57 2.48 -40.43
N SER A 61 13.77 2.04 -40.15
CA SER A 61 14.89 2.01 -41.11
C SER A 61 14.86 0.83 -42.08
N GLY A 62 13.88 -0.09 -41.95
CA GLY A 62 13.80 -1.32 -42.74
C GLY A 62 14.92 -2.33 -42.48
N LYS A 63 15.73 -2.13 -41.40
CA LYS A 63 16.86 -3.00 -41.09
C LYS A 63 16.44 -4.27 -40.30
N LYS A 64 15.28 -4.23 -39.65
CA LYS A 64 14.77 -5.39 -38.91
C LYS A 64 14.11 -6.34 -39.90
N ILE A 65 14.75 -7.48 -40.17
CA ILE A 65 14.22 -8.53 -41.02
C ILE A 65 13.65 -9.62 -40.12
N THR A 66 12.37 -9.91 -40.30
CA THR A 66 11.68 -10.99 -39.58
C THR A 66 10.64 -11.63 -40.52
N SER A 67 10.41 -12.93 -40.32
CA SER A 67 9.32 -13.64 -41.00
C SER A 67 7.93 -13.22 -40.54
N ARG A 68 7.83 -12.54 -39.39
CA ARG A 68 6.57 -12.01 -38.87
C ARG A 68 6.11 -10.79 -39.67
N LYS A 69 4.84 -10.78 -40.06
CA LYS A 69 4.21 -9.64 -40.73
C LYS A 69 3.71 -8.57 -39.77
N THR A 70 3.70 -8.86 -38.47
CA THR A 70 3.26 -7.95 -37.42
C THR A 70 4.46 -7.26 -36.77
N GLN A 71 4.29 -5.98 -36.47
CA GLN A 71 5.27 -5.14 -35.79
C GLN A 71 4.69 -4.76 -34.42
N GLY A 72 5.47 -4.96 -33.35
CA GLY A 72 5.02 -4.69 -31.98
C GLY A 72 6.20 -4.57 -31.02
N ALA A 73 5.90 -4.18 -29.80
CA ALA A 73 6.84 -4.17 -28.69
C ALA A 73 6.41 -5.21 -27.65
N ILE A 74 7.37 -5.82 -26.98
CA ILE A 74 7.15 -6.82 -25.92
C ILE A 74 8.04 -6.48 -24.74
N ASP A 75 7.42 -6.33 -23.58
CA ASP A 75 8.08 -6.03 -22.32
C ASP A 75 8.30 -7.29 -21.48
N TYR A 76 9.37 -7.29 -20.73
CA TYR A 76 9.54 -8.15 -19.56
C TYR A 76 9.59 -7.29 -18.31
N ILE A 77 8.83 -7.67 -17.28
CA ILE A 77 8.91 -7.08 -15.95
C ILE A 77 9.01 -8.18 -14.88
N GLY A 78 9.93 -8.01 -13.94
CA GLY A 78 10.09 -8.88 -12.78
C GLY A 78 10.49 -8.06 -11.57
N MET A 79 9.99 -8.41 -10.38
CA MET A 79 10.29 -7.66 -9.16
C MET A 79 10.05 -8.47 -7.89
N ILE A 80 10.79 -8.13 -6.85
CA ILE A 80 10.44 -8.39 -5.46
C ILE A 80 9.64 -7.17 -5.00
N PHE A 81 8.34 -7.34 -4.75
CA PHE A 81 7.47 -6.21 -4.42
C PHE A 81 7.35 -5.96 -2.92
N HIS A 82 7.48 -6.98 -2.07
CA HIS A 82 7.59 -6.77 -0.62
C HIS A 82 8.87 -6.01 -0.27
N GLY A 83 8.76 -5.05 0.65
CA GLY A 83 9.85 -4.16 1.04
C GLY A 83 9.58 -2.70 0.67
N TYR A 84 10.59 -1.93 0.23
CA TYR A 84 10.50 -0.46 0.12
C TYR A 84 10.46 0.07 -1.32
N SER A 85 10.55 -0.80 -2.32
CA SER A 85 10.78 -0.38 -3.71
C SER A 85 9.51 0.08 -4.44
N VAL A 86 8.43 -0.66 -4.30
CA VAL A 86 7.20 -0.43 -5.06
C VAL A 86 5.98 -0.38 -4.15
N THR A 87 4.93 0.26 -4.65
CA THR A 87 3.62 0.26 -3.97
C THR A 87 3.00 -1.12 -4.11
N HIS A 88 2.65 -1.75 -3.00
CA HIS A 88 2.09 -3.09 -2.97
C HIS A 88 1.09 -3.27 -1.83
N ILE A 89 0.24 -4.26 -1.99
CA ILE A 89 -0.70 -4.71 -0.96
C ILE A 89 -0.21 -6.02 -0.36
N ASP A 90 -0.33 -6.15 0.96
CA ASP A 90 -0.04 -7.35 1.73
C ASP A 90 -1.32 -8.05 2.15
N SER A 91 -1.38 -9.36 1.90
CA SER A 91 -2.47 -10.23 2.34
C SER A 91 -2.19 -10.85 3.72
N PRO A 92 -3.18 -11.47 4.37
CA PRO A 92 -2.97 -12.19 5.63
C PRO A 92 -1.92 -13.30 5.59
N ALA A 93 -1.54 -13.78 4.40
CA ALA A 93 -0.48 -14.78 4.22
C ALA A 93 0.94 -14.20 4.25
N HIS A 94 1.09 -12.86 4.31
CA HIS A 94 2.42 -12.24 4.23
C HIS A 94 3.21 -12.35 5.54
N PHE A 95 2.54 -12.33 6.68
CA PHE A 95 3.21 -12.29 7.99
C PHE A 95 2.85 -13.45 8.90
N PHE A 96 3.81 -13.82 9.78
CA PHE A 96 3.67 -14.90 10.74
C PHE A 96 4.04 -14.44 12.14
N TRP A 97 3.37 -15.01 13.14
CA TRP A 97 3.72 -14.89 14.54
C TRP A 97 3.61 -16.27 15.22
N GLU A 98 4.67 -16.71 15.89
CA GLU A 98 4.73 -18.03 16.54
C GLU A 98 4.26 -19.18 15.63
N GLY A 99 4.66 -19.15 14.36
CA GLY A 99 4.32 -20.19 13.38
C GLY A 99 2.88 -20.15 12.87
N LYS A 100 2.16 -19.04 13.06
CA LYS A 100 0.77 -18.87 12.64
C LYS A 100 0.60 -17.58 11.84
N MET A 101 -0.35 -17.60 10.92
CA MET A 101 -0.95 -16.44 10.23
C MET A 101 -2.21 -15.98 10.97
N PHE A 102 -2.88 -14.99 10.39
CA PHE A 102 -4.19 -14.54 10.83
C PHE A 102 -5.14 -15.72 11.06
N ASN A 103 -5.98 -15.58 12.10
CA ASN A 103 -6.97 -16.57 12.53
C ASN A 103 -6.37 -17.93 12.95
N GLY A 104 -5.09 -17.93 13.34
CA GLY A 104 -4.40 -19.13 13.83
C GLY A 104 -4.02 -20.15 12.75
N ILE A 105 -4.15 -19.79 11.48
CA ILE A 105 -3.77 -20.66 10.34
C ILE A 105 -2.26 -20.94 10.41
N PRO A 106 -1.83 -22.22 10.32
CA PRO A 106 -0.41 -22.55 10.40
C PRO A 106 0.43 -21.95 9.27
N ALA A 107 1.61 -21.42 9.58
CA ALA A 107 2.50 -20.76 8.63
C ALA A 107 2.94 -21.65 7.45
N HIS A 108 2.93 -22.98 7.61
CA HIS A 108 3.30 -23.92 6.55
C HIS A 108 2.29 -23.96 5.38
N TYR A 109 1.13 -23.30 5.50
CA TYR A 109 0.23 -23.05 4.35
C TYR A 109 0.83 -22.09 3.34
N VAL A 110 1.93 -21.42 3.67
CA VAL A 110 2.77 -20.70 2.72
C VAL A 110 4.06 -21.51 2.50
N SER A 111 4.22 -22.05 1.32
CA SER A 111 5.35 -22.92 0.98
C SER A 111 6.07 -22.44 -0.28
N THR A 112 7.34 -22.85 -0.44
CA THR A 112 8.14 -22.51 -1.61
C THR A 112 7.60 -23.08 -2.91
N ASN A 113 6.88 -24.19 -2.85
CA ASN A 113 6.36 -24.88 -4.04
C ASN A 113 4.98 -24.41 -4.46
N LEU A 114 4.07 -24.15 -3.49
CA LEU A 114 2.67 -23.87 -3.74
C LEU A 114 2.30 -22.39 -3.52
N GLY A 115 3.21 -21.61 -2.93
CA GLY A 115 2.87 -20.29 -2.42
C GLY A 115 1.91 -20.39 -1.23
N ALA A 116 1.07 -19.39 -1.05
CA ALA A 116 0.04 -19.35 -0.01
C ALA A 116 -1.20 -20.13 -0.44
N THR A 117 -1.51 -21.20 0.28
CA THR A 117 -2.73 -22.02 0.09
C THR A 117 -3.87 -21.58 1.01
N ALA A 118 -3.62 -20.59 1.87
CA ALA A 118 -4.60 -19.88 2.68
C ALA A 118 -4.18 -18.42 2.84
N GLY A 119 -5.13 -17.51 3.01
CA GLY A 119 -4.88 -16.09 3.22
C GLY A 119 -4.23 -15.35 2.04
N SER A 120 -4.24 -15.91 0.83
CA SER A 120 -3.56 -15.36 -0.35
C SER A 120 -4.24 -14.10 -0.88
N VAL A 121 -3.52 -13.33 -1.71
CA VAL A 121 -4.06 -12.14 -2.40
C VAL A 121 -5.24 -12.46 -3.32
N GLU A 122 -5.43 -13.73 -3.72
CA GLU A 122 -6.56 -14.18 -4.53
C GLU A 122 -7.92 -13.97 -3.85
N LEU A 123 -7.95 -13.79 -2.50
CA LEU A 123 -9.16 -13.44 -1.76
C LEU A 123 -9.79 -12.12 -2.18
N VAL A 124 -9.04 -11.27 -2.87
CA VAL A 124 -9.49 -9.96 -3.37
C VAL A 124 -9.33 -9.84 -4.89
N ARG A 125 -9.48 -10.95 -5.59
CA ARG A 125 -9.39 -11.03 -7.06
C ARG A 125 -10.40 -10.16 -7.80
N GLU A 126 -11.55 -9.88 -7.21
CA GLU A 126 -12.59 -9.00 -7.77
C GLU A 126 -12.21 -7.50 -7.57
N GLY A 127 -11.11 -7.21 -6.89
CA GLY A 127 -10.71 -5.87 -6.51
C GLY A 127 -11.45 -5.36 -5.27
N LEU A 128 -11.10 -4.13 -4.88
CA LEU A 128 -11.66 -3.43 -3.72
C LEU A 128 -12.20 -2.08 -4.18
N ILE A 129 -13.46 -1.79 -3.87
CA ILE A 129 -14.09 -0.49 -4.06
C ILE A 129 -14.74 -0.11 -2.74
N THR A 130 -14.26 0.95 -2.11
CA THR A 130 -14.76 1.44 -0.83
C THR A 130 -14.46 2.92 -0.66
N ARG A 131 -14.85 3.50 0.46
CA ARG A 131 -14.41 4.84 0.83
C ARG A 131 -12.96 4.79 1.33
N GLY A 132 -12.10 5.67 0.79
CA GLY A 132 -10.80 5.98 1.34
C GLY A 132 -10.81 7.32 2.06
N VAL A 133 -10.00 7.44 3.11
CA VAL A 133 -9.75 8.71 3.82
C VAL A 133 -8.24 8.97 3.90
N LEU A 134 -7.85 10.23 3.78
CA LEU A 134 -6.45 10.65 3.90
C LEU A 134 -6.21 11.34 5.25
N ILE A 135 -5.23 10.85 5.98
CA ILE A 135 -4.62 11.50 7.14
C ILE A 135 -3.31 12.14 6.66
N ASP A 136 -3.30 13.45 6.48
CA ASP A 136 -2.10 14.21 6.08
C ASP A 136 -1.38 14.73 7.33
N VAL A 137 -0.57 13.89 7.97
CA VAL A 137 0.08 14.22 9.27
C VAL A 137 0.99 15.43 9.17
N PRO A 138 1.81 15.62 8.11
CA PRO A 138 2.57 16.85 7.92
C PRO A 138 1.70 18.12 7.96
N MET A 139 0.54 18.09 7.30
CA MET A 139 -0.38 19.23 7.35
C MET A 139 -0.93 19.46 8.77
N ILE A 140 -1.36 18.40 9.46
CA ILE A 140 -1.92 18.48 10.82
C ILE A 140 -0.89 19.04 11.82
N ARG A 141 0.36 18.60 11.70
CA ARG A 141 1.45 19.06 12.59
C ARG A 141 2.15 20.33 12.11
N ASN A 142 1.79 20.87 10.93
CA ASN A 142 2.43 22.01 10.27
C ASN A 142 3.96 21.83 10.12
N ILE A 143 4.35 20.70 9.53
CA ILE A 143 5.73 20.31 9.21
C ILE A 143 5.80 19.79 7.77
N ASP A 144 7.01 19.71 7.21
CA ASP A 144 7.18 19.19 5.83
C ASP A 144 7.06 17.67 5.78
N TRP A 145 7.60 16.97 6.79
CA TRP A 145 7.56 15.51 6.96
C TRP A 145 7.78 15.13 8.43
N LEU A 146 7.40 13.91 8.79
CA LEU A 146 7.75 13.34 10.10
C LEU A 146 9.23 12.97 10.15
N GLU A 147 9.86 13.18 11.30
CA GLU A 147 11.22 12.73 11.50
C GLU A 147 11.30 11.19 11.58
N ARG A 148 12.34 10.63 10.97
CA ARG A 148 12.62 9.19 11.03
C ARG A 148 12.74 8.70 12.47
N GLY A 149 12.26 7.50 12.75
CA GLY A 149 12.20 6.98 14.13
C GLY A 149 11.00 7.47 14.94
N THR A 150 10.18 8.39 14.40
CA THR A 150 8.95 8.85 15.05
C THR A 150 7.72 8.17 14.46
N GLY A 151 6.60 8.20 15.18
CA GLY A 151 5.34 7.57 14.77
C GLY A 151 4.16 8.52 14.69
N VAL A 152 3.19 8.14 13.88
CA VAL A 152 1.85 8.72 13.87
C VAL A 152 1.07 8.14 15.03
N MET A 153 0.69 8.99 15.97
CA MET A 153 -0.02 8.61 17.18
C MET A 153 -1.54 8.64 16.96
N PRO A 154 -2.34 7.97 17.81
CA PRO A 154 -3.80 8.04 17.74
C PRO A 154 -4.33 9.48 17.73
N GLU A 155 -3.69 10.36 18.48
CA GLU A 155 -4.07 11.76 18.59
C GLU A 155 -3.95 12.52 17.25
N ASP A 156 -2.97 12.17 16.42
CA ASP A 156 -2.82 12.76 15.08
C ASP A 156 -4.00 12.38 14.19
N ILE A 157 -4.46 11.15 14.30
CA ILE A 157 -5.59 10.62 13.51
C ILE A 157 -6.88 11.31 13.93
N LEU A 158 -7.13 11.41 15.23
CA LEU A 158 -8.30 12.08 15.79
C LEU A 158 -8.28 13.58 15.48
N GLU A 159 -7.13 14.22 15.53
CA GLU A 159 -6.98 15.62 15.17
C GLU A 159 -7.22 15.85 13.66
N ALA A 160 -6.83 14.91 12.80
CA ALA A 160 -7.13 14.95 11.37
C ALA A 160 -8.65 14.86 11.12
N GLU A 161 -9.37 13.94 11.77
CA GLU A 161 -10.84 13.86 11.69
C GLU A 161 -11.46 15.22 12.02
N LYS A 162 -11.01 15.85 13.11
CA LYS A 162 -11.53 17.12 13.59
C LYS A 162 -11.21 18.29 12.66
N GLN A 163 -9.94 18.45 12.26
CA GLN A 163 -9.51 19.56 11.41
C GLN A 163 -10.08 19.48 10.00
N CYS A 164 -10.17 18.26 9.46
CA CYS A 164 -10.62 18.03 8.10
C CYS A 164 -12.13 17.78 7.97
N GLY A 165 -12.86 17.69 9.10
CA GLY A 165 -14.31 17.60 9.13
C GLY A 165 -14.88 16.29 8.58
N PHE A 166 -14.19 15.17 8.81
CA PHE A 166 -14.70 13.84 8.47
C PHE A 166 -14.62 12.91 9.70
N THR A 167 -15.27 11.77 9.61
CA THR A 167 -15.16 10.67 10.58
C THR A 167 -14.76 9.41 9.85
N ILE A 168 -13.82 8.66 10.40
CA ILE A 168 -13.48 7.32 9.91
C ILE A 168 -14.63 6.37 10.20
N GLU A 169 -15.07 5.61 9.22
CA GLU A 169 -16.21 4.70 9.29
C GLU A 169 -15.77 3.25 9.06
N PRO A 170 -16.52 2.27 9.57
CA PRO A 170 -16.26 0.85 9.27
C PRO A 170 -16.14 0.61 7.76
N GLY A 171 -15.13 -0.19 7.38
CA GLY A 171 -14.84 -0.52 6.01
C GLY A 171 -14.06 0.54 5.22
N ASP A 172 -13.61 1.63 5.86
CA ASP A 172 -12.75 2.61 5.20
C ASP A 172 -11.33 2.06 4.97
N VAL A 173 -10.71 2.53 3.89
CA VAL A 173 -9.26 2.47 3.71
C VAL A 173 -8.64 3.74 4.27
N LEU A 174 -7.79 3.58 5.26
CA LEU A 174 -7.07 4.68 5.91
C LEU A 174 -5.71 4.86 5.23
N LEU A 175 -5.51 5.96 4.52
CA LEU A 175 -4.23 6.33 3.92
C LEU A 175 -3.55 7.38 4.81
N VAL A 176 -2.34 7.06 5.30
CA VAL A 176 -1.58 7.93 6.21
C VAL A 176 -0.35 8.45 5.49
N ARG A 177 -0.35 9.75 5.21
CA ARG A 177 0.81 10.44 4.66
C ARG A 177 1.71 10.90 5.79
N THR A 178 2.96 10.45 5.77
CA THR A 178 4.01 10.85 6.70
C THR A 178 4.95 11.92 6.13
N GLY A 179 4.91 12.11 4.80
CA GLY A 179 5.77 13.03 4.06
C GLY A 179 7.13 12.42 3.67
N GLN A 180 7.37 11.12 3.94
CA GLN A 180 8.67 10.51 3.62
C GLN A 180 8.93 10.41 2.12
N TYR A 181 7.89 10.25 1.30
CA TYR A 181 8.08 10.26 -0.15
C TYR A 181 8.43 11.67 -0.67
N HIS A 182 7.89 12.73 -0.05
CA HIS A 182 8.32 14.11 -0.31
C HIS A 182 9.77 14.32 0.13
N ARG A 183 10.13 13.88 1.36
CA ARG A 183 11.49 13.94 1.89
C ARG A 183 12.50 13.27 0.95
N ARG A 184 12.15 12.08 0.43
CA ARG A 184 12.98 11.36 -0.55
C ARG A 184 13.29 12.19 -1.79
N LYS A 185 12.33 13.00 -2.25
CA LYS A 185 12.54 13.88 -3.42
C LYS A 185 13.47 15.06 -3.12
N ILE A 186 13.47 15.54 -1.89
CA ILE A 186 14.25 16.71 -1.47
C ILE A 186 15.66 16.31 -0.99
N GLU A 187 15.75 15.33 -0.09
CA GLU A 187 17.00 14.90 0.53
C GLU A 187 17.71 13.75 -0.21
N GLY A 188 17.01 13.11 -1.13
CA GLY A 188 17.47 11.89 -1.79
C GLY A 188 17.02 10.61 -1.04
N PRO A 189 17.24 9.42 -1.69
CA PRO A 189 16.89 8.14 -1.11
C PRO A 189 17.79 7.78 0.07
N ALA A 190 17.24 7.10 1.07
CA ALA A 190 17.98 6.63 2.25
C ALA A 190 17.50 5.22 2.63
N ASN A 191 18.43 4.35 3.04
CA ASN A 191 18.10 3.01 3.50
C ASN A 191 17.27 3.09 4.80
N PRO A 192 16.01 2.63 4.83
CA PRO A 192 15.15 2.74 6.01
C PRO A 192 15.69 1.98 7.22
N LEU A 193 16.45 0.90 7.02
CA LEU A 193 17.04 0.12 8.10
C LEU A 193 18.24 0.80 8.77
N GLU A 194 18.93 1.69 8.04
CA GLU A 194 20.10 2.43 8.55
C GLU A 194 19.75 3.85 9.00
N ALA A 195 19.00 4.54 8.15
CA ALA A 195 18.63 5.95 8.39
C ALA A 195 17.35 6.10 9.23
N GLY A 196 16.62 5.01 9.46
CA GLY A 196 15.33 5.02 10.11
C GLY A 196 14.17 5.21 9.14
N SER A 197 12.98 4.88 9.62
CA SER A 197 11.69 5.06 8.96
C SER A 197 10.65 5.59 9.94
N THR A 198 9.58 6.15 9.41
CA THR A 198 8.39 6.54 10.17
C THR A 198 7.17 5.79 9.64
N ALA A 199 6.18 5.59 10.49
CA ALA A 199 4.91 4.92 10.17
C ALA A 199 3.88 5.23 11.25
N CYS A 200 2.72 4.60 11.22
CA CYS A 200 1.84 4.58 12.38
C CYS A 200 2.52 3.92 13.57
N HIS A 201 2.39 4.52 14.74
CA HIS A 201 2.85 3.90 15.98
C HIS A 201 1.91 2.74 16.36
N ALA A 202 2.44 1.69 16.98
CA ALA A 202 1.63 0.54 17.41
C ALA A 202 0.45 0.92 18.35
N ALA A 203 0.58 2.04 19.08
CA ALA A 203 -0.50 2.58 19.90
C ALA A 203 -1.76 2.97 19.09
N SER A 204 -1.63 3.12 17.77
CA SER A 204 -2.77 3.40 16.88
C SER A 204 -3.58 2.15 16.51
N LEU A 205 -3.04 0.93 16.70
CA LEU A 205 -3.75 -0.31 16.38
C LEU A 205 -5.09 -0.49 17.12
N PRO A 206 -5.19 -0.18 18.43
CA PRO A 206 -6.49 -0.21 19.12
C PRO A 206 -7.53 0.72 18.49
N LEU A 207 -7.12 1.93 18.08
CA LEU A 207 -8.01 2.88 17.39
C LEU A 207 -8.44 2.33 16.03
N PHE A 208 -7.54 1.72 15.26
CA PHE A 208 -7.88 1.09 13.98
C PHE A 208 -8.90 -0.03 14.16
N ARG A 209 -8.78 -0.81 15.22
CA ARG A 209 -9.75 -1.85 15.56
C ARG A 209 -11.10 -1.26 16.01
N GLU A 210 -11.09 -0.22 16.83
CA GLU A 210 -12.29 0.49 17.28
C GLU A 210 -13.06 1.11 16.11
N LYS A 211 -12.33 1.70 15.16
CA LYS A 211 -12.91 2.33 13.96
C LYS A 211 -13.28 1.32 12.87
N ASP A 212 -12.96 0.04 13.05
CA ASP A 212 -13.20 -1.02 12.07
C ASP A 212 -12.69 -0.66 10.66
N ILE A 213 -11.44 -0.18 10.55
CA ILE A 213 -10.84 0.11 9.24
C ILE A 213 -10.63 -1.19 8.45
N ALA A 214 -10.84 -1.13 7.13
CA ALA A 214 -10.65 -2.29 6.27
C ALA A 214 -9.20 -2.50 5.83
N MET A 215 -8.44 -1.41 5.67
CA MET A 215 -7.03 -1.44 5.22
C MET A 215 -6.30 -0.22 5.75
N LEU A 216 -5.03 -0.40 6.10
CA LEU A 216 -4.09 0.67 6.39
C LEU A 216 -3.12 0.84 5.22
N GLY A 217 -2.95 2.06 4.73
CA GLY A 217 -1.91 2.38 3.74
C GLY A 217 -1.05 3.55 4.18
N SER A 218 0.22 3.58 3.76
CA SER A 218 1.08 4.74 3.97
C SER A 218 2.10 4.96 2.85
N ASP A 219 2.76 6.09 2.90
CA ASP A 219 3.88 6.42 2.00
C ASP A 219 5.23 5.80 2.42
N THR A 220 5.18 4.85 3.39
CA THR A 220 6.33 4.05 3.90
C THR A 220 6.00 2.57 3.94
N GLY A 221 6.90 1.73 4.48
CA GLY A 221 6.69 0.31 4.75
C GLY A 221 5.96 0.04 6.08
N ASN A 222 5.10 0.93 6.52
CA ASN A 222 4.17 0.83 7.65
C ASN A 222 4.76 0.43 9.03
N ASP A 223 6.08 0.29 9.19
CA ASP A 223 6.72 0.09 10.50
C ASP A 223 7.85 1.09 10.75
N ILE A 224 7.93 1.54 12.00
CA ILE A 224 8.95 2.50 12.46
C ILE A 224 10.31 1.80 12.55
N GLN A 225 11.36 2.48 12.08
CA GLN A 225 12.75 2.04 12.25
C GLN A 225 13.59 3.19 12.87
N PRO A 226 14.39 2.90 13.90
CA PRO A 226 14.49 1.62 14.62
C PRO A 226 13.18 1.28 15.35
N PRO A 227 12.88 -0.02 15.56
CA PRO A 227 11.62 -0.43 16.16
C PRO A 227 11.50 0.08 17.60
N PRO A 228 10.34 0.65 17.98
CA PRO A 228 10.14 1.18 19.34
C PRO A 228 10.09 0.05 20.40
N TYR A 229 9.82 -1.18 19.98
CA TYR A 229 9.76 -2.37 20.84
C TYR A 229 10.74 -3.42 20.34
N PRO A 230 11.88 -3.67 21.01
CA PRO A 230 12.88 -4.64 20.54
C PRO A 230 12.36 -6.06 20.34
N SER A 231 11.40 -6.49 21.16
CA SER A 231 10.75 -7.82 21.04
C SER A 231 9.68 -7.90 19.97
N LEU A 232 9.29 -6.78 19.38
CA LEU A 232 8.24 -6.67 18.36
C LEU A 232 8.72 -5.70 17.26
N PRO A 233 9.58 -6.16 16.35
CA PRO A 233 10.29 -5.26 15.42
C PRO A 233 9.40 -4.66 14.34
N GLN A 234 8.27 -5.29 14.01
CA GLN A 234 7.33 -4.83 13.00
C GLN A 234 5.88 -4.91 13.52
N PRO A 235 5.52 -4.09 14.54
CA PRO A 235 4.26 -4.24 15.24
C PRO A 235 3.03 -4.02 14.36
N ILE A 236 3.11 -3.15 13.34
CA ILE A 236 1.98 -2.92 12.43
C ILE A 236 1.72 -4.18 11.59
N HIS A 237 2.78 -4.83 11.07
CA HIS A 237 2.63 -6.09 10.36
C HIS A 237 2.30 -7.25 11.31
N GLN A 238 3.03 -7.39 12.42
CA GLN A 238 2.89 -8.53 13.32
C GLN A 238 1.54 -8.54 14.06
N ILE A 239 1.07 -7.41 14.55
CA ILE A 239 -0.23 -7.30 15.22
C ILE A 239 -1.33 -7.04 14.21
N GLY A 240 -1.11 -6.09 13.28
CA GLY A 240 -2.14 -5.71 12.30
C GLY A 240 -2.52 -6.88 11.40
N ILE A 241 -1.56 -7.47 10.69
CA ILE A 241 -1.86 -8.59 9.77
C ILE A 241 -2.24 -9.85 10.56
N VAL A 242 -1.38 -10.29 11.48
CA VAL A 242 -1.58 -11.61 12.12
C VAL A 242 -2.66 -11.56 13.20
N GLY A 243 -2.67 -10.51 14.03
CA GLY A 243 -3.61 -10.39 15.15
C GLY A 243 -4.99 -9.88 14.76
N MET A 244 -5.06 -8.96 13.77
CA MET A 244 -6.30 -8.28 13.39
C MET A 244 -6.84 -8.72 12.02
N GLY A 245 -6.04 -9.37 11.18
CA GLY A 245 -6.38 -9.62 9.77
C GLY A 245 -6.43 -8.33 8.93
N LEU A 246 -5.69 -7.30 9.36
CA LEU A 246 -5.61 -6.02 8.68
C LEU A 246 -4.77 -6.16 7.42
N TRP A 247 -5.32 -5.75 6.27
CA TRP A 247 -4.56 -5.65 5.05
C TRP A 247 -3.75 -4.35 5.04
N ILE A 248 -2.54 -4.42 4.47
CA ILE A 248 -1.61 -3.29 4.46
C ILE A 248 -1.30 -2.90 3.02
N LEU A 249 -1.22 -1.60 2.77
CA LEU A 249 -0.76 -1.00 1.52
C LEU A 249 0.53 -0.23 1.82
N ASP A 250 1.65 -0.74 1.33
CA ASP A 250 2.97 -0.18 1.55
C ASP A 250 3.41 0.74 0.42
N ASN A 251 4.23 1.72 0.77
CA ASN A 251 4.96 2.59 -0.15
C ASN A 251 4.07 3.33 -1.15
N ALA A 252 2.91 3.78 -0.76
CA ALA A 252 2.06 4.62 -1.59
C ALA A 252 2.74 5.95 -1.92
N ASN A 253 2.37 6.55 -3.06
CA ASN A 253 2.65 7.95 -3.36
C ASN A 253 1.40 8.78 -3.03
N LEU A 254 1.42 9.45 -1.89
CA LEU A 254 0.28 10.21 -1.39
C LEU A 254 0.40 11.73 -1.65
N GLU A 255 1.44 12.19 -2.38
CA GLU A 255 1.70 13.60 -2.59
C GLU A 255 0.61 14.29 -3.44
N ASP A 256 0.26 13.66 -4.57
CA ASP A 256 -0.79 14.19 -5.44
C ASP A 256 -2.17 14.08 -4.82
N LEU A 257 -2.40 13.03 -4.03
CA LEU A 257 -3.63 12.86 -3.26
C LEU A 257 -3.78 13.98 -2.22
N ALA A 258 -2.73 14.23 -1.42
CA ALA A 258 -2.74 15.29 -0.42
C ALA A 258 -2.97 16.67 -1.03
N ARG A 259 -2.33 16.95 -2.18
CA ARG A 259 -2.56 18.20 -2.93
C ARG A 259 -4.01 18.31 -3.38
N THR A 260 -4.58 17.25 -3.96
CA THR A 260 -5.97 17.24 -4.43
C THR A 260 -6.97 17.38 -3.28
N CYS A 261 -6.73 16.69 -2.16
CA CYS A 261 -7.57 16.83 -0.95
C CYS A 261 -7.58 18.28 -0.45
N ARG A 262 -6.43 18.95 -0.39
CA ARG A 262 -6.33 20.35 0.01
C ARG A 262 -7.03 21.28 -0.99
N GLU A 263 -6.82 21.08 -2.29
CA GLU A 263 -7.45 21.88 -3.35
C GLU A 263 -8.97 21.82 -3.28
N TYR A 264 -9.51 20.62 -3.04
CA TYR A 264 -10.97 20.42 -2.99
C TYR A 264 -11.57 20.57 -1.59
N ASN A 265 -10.74 20.70 -0.57
CA ASN A 265 -11.12 20.64 0.84
C ASN A 265 -11.99 19.38 1.10
N GLN A 266 -11.57 18.26 0.53
CA GLN A 266 -12.28 16.97 0.62
C GLN A 266 -11.27 15.87 0.93
N TRP A 267 -11.40 15.23 2.09
CA TRP A 267 -10.42 14.30 2.65
C TRP A 267 -10.86 12.83 2.55
N HIS A 268 -12.01 12.60 1.94
CA HIS A 268 -12.52 11.28 1.61
C HIS A 268 -12.81 11.19 0.11
N PHE A 269 -12.70 10.01 -0.43
CA PHE A 269 -12.81 9.74 -1.87
C PHE A 269 -13.26 8.30 -2.09
N MET A 270 -13.73 7.96 -3.28
CA MET A 270 -13.86 6.56 -3.66
C MET A 270 -12.47 6.00 -3.88
N PHE A 271 -12.13 4.95 -3.13
CA PHE A 271 -10.89 4.21 -3.25
C PHE A 271 -11.11 2.96 -4.11
N VAL A 272 -10.22 2.75 -5.08
CA VAL A 272 -10.23 1.59 -5.96
C VAL A 272 -8.84 0.95 -5.94
N LEU A 273 -8.79 -0.35 -5.70
CA LEU A 273 -7.58 -1.14 -5.80
C LEU A 273 -7.89 -2.48 -6.42
N SER A 274 -7.19 -2.84 -7.50
CA SER A 274 -7.28 -4.13 -8.15
C SER A 274 -5.89 -4.76 -8.18
N PRO A 275 -5.61 -5.75 -7.31
CA PRO A 275 -4.32 -6.43 -7.32
C PRO A 275 -4.20 -7.34 -8.53
N LEU A 276 -2.98 -7.75 -8.85
CA LEU A 276 -2.75 -8.83 -9.81
C LEU A 276 -3.29 -10.15 -9.24
N ILE A 277 -3.91 -10.96 -10.08
CA ILE A 277 -4.42 -12.29 -9.69
C ILE A 277 -3.23 -13.27 -9.72
N ILE A 278 -2.44 -13.27 -8.64
CA ILE A 278 -1.28 -14.14 -8.48
C ILE A 278 -1.71 -15.35 -7.64
N LYS A 279 -1.73 -16.52 -8.27
CA LYS A 279 -2.07 -17.77 -7.56
C LYS A 279 -1.08 -18.01 -6.42
N GLY A 280 -1.59 -18.12 -5.20
CA GLY A 280 -0.76 -18.32 -4.00
C GLY A 280 0.13 -17.13 -3.64
N GLY A 281 -0.15 -15.94 -4.18
CA GLY A 281 0.60 -14.73 -3.82
C GLY A 281 0.28 -14.25 -2.41
N THR A 282 1.31 -13.81 -1.67
CA THR A 282 1.16 -13.23 -0.33
C THR A 282 0.89 -11.73 -0.36
N GLY A 283 0.82 -11.17 -1.55
CA GLY A 283 0.57 -9.77 -1.86
C GLY A 283 0.64 -9.53 -3.36
N SER A 284 0.60 -8.26 -3.77
CA SER A 284 0.68 -7.85 -5.17
C SER A 284 1.18 -6.42 -5.29
N PRO A 285 2.04 -6.10 -6.27
CA PRO A 285 2.19 -4.71 -6.67
C PRO A 285 0.83 -4.17 -7.11
N ALA A 286 0.57 -2.90 -6.80
CA ALA A 286 -0.74 -2.31 -7.05
C ALA A 286 -0.63 -0.84 -7.46
N ASN A 287 -1.63 -0.36 -8.20
CA ASN A 287 -1.85 1.05 -8.45
C ASN A 287 -3.20 1.47 -7.85
N PRO A 288 -3.23 1.82 -6.56
CA PRO A 288 -4.45 2.32 -5.93
C PRO A 288 -4.87 3.65 -6.52
N LEU A 289 -6.18 3.84 -6.70
CA LEU A 289 -6.75 5.05 -7.25
C LEU A 289 -7.70 5.72 -6.25
N ALA A 290 -7.61 7.04 -6.14
CA ALA A 290 -8.58 7.87 -5.46
C ALA A 290 -9.41 8.66 -6.49
N LEU A 291 -10.73 8.61 -6.38
CA LEU A 291 -11.65 9.29 -7.30
C LEU A 291 -12.50 10.31 -6.52
N PHE A 292 -12.59 11.54 -7.08
CA PHE A 292 -13.32 12.68 -6.52
C PHE A 292 -14.48 13.12 -7.39
#